data_4786c654e61ff38d5662ccf46da52680
#
_entry.id   4786c654e61ff38d5662ccf46da52680
#
_cell.length_a   1.000
_cell.length_b   1.000
_cell.length_c   1.000
_cell.angle_alpha   90.00
_cell.angle_beta   90.00
_cell.angle_gamma   90.00
#
_symmetry.space_group_name_H-M   'P 1'
#
loop_
_entity.id
_entity.type
_entity.pdbx_description
1 polymer ?
#
loop_
_entity_poly.entity_id
_entity_poly.type
_entity_poly.pdbx_seq_one_letter_code
_entity_poly.pdbx_strand_id
1 'polypeptide(L)'
;MRRWQKQIVKTVLPYVGITVLLVILCWIDYRLYLGVLQLDWISVPYVLAIACIRGAQATKKQHNKPKTKHFIIVCVFTLSLISMPLGFWIFRPMFTTEQAREKLVQNEIIQVHSSERAYATMPSESPLGKFIQSGYLFPAIKTDGRQATIFFDPVSGSWSWLVE
;
A
#
# COMPACT_ATOMS: atom_id res chain seq x y z
N MET A 1 -35.70 -0.04 -15.79
CA MET A 1 -34.31 0.42 -15.98
C MET A 1 -34.01 0.49 -17.47
N ARG A 2 -33.68 1.67 -18.04
CA ARG A 2 -33.54 1.86 -19.49
C ARG A 2 -32.29 1.12 -19.99
N ARG A 3 -32.30 0.62 -21.22
CA ARG A 3 -31.25 -0.22 -21.85
C ARG A 3 -29.86 0.42 -21.79
N TRP A 4 -29.77 1.74 -21.94
CA TRP A 4 -28.56 2.52 -21.87
C TRP A 4 -27.94 2.58 -20.42
N GLN A 5 -28.78 2.62 -19.37
CA GLN A 5 -28.33 2.58 -17.99
C GLN A 5 -27.62 1.26 -17.66
N LYS A 6 -28.17 0.13 -18.10
CA LYS A 6 -27.53 -1.19 -17.95
C LYS A 6 -26.18 -1.26 -18.67
N GLN A 7 -26.06 -0.58 -19.79
CA GLN A 7 -24.80 -0.56 -20.56
C GLN A 7 -23.74 0.31 -19.89
N ILE A 8 -24.11 1.49 -19.37
CA ILE A 8 -23.20 2.35 -18.59
C ILE A 8 -22.70 1.61 -17.34
N VAL A 9 -23.60 1.02 -16.56
CA VAL A 9 -23.23 0.27 -15.35
C VAL A 9 -22.22 -0.85 -15.67
N LYS A 10 -22.45 -1.65 -16.70
CA LYS A 10 -21.54 -2.73 -17.11
C LYS A 10 -20.16 -2.23 -17.56
N THR A 11 -20.09 -0.99 -18.05
CA THR A 11 -18.85 -0.40 -18.53
C THR A 11 -18.06 0.24 -17.39
N VAL A 12 -18.74 0.94 -16.49
CA VAL A 12 -18.12 1.74 -15.42
C VAL A 12 -17.80 0.91 -14.18
N LEU A 13 -18.63 -0.07 -13.83
CA LEU A 13 -18.52 -0.87 -12.62
C LEU A 13 -17.13 -1.49 -12.39
N PRO A 14 -16.45 -2.08 -13.40
CA PRO A 14 -15.11 -2.63 -13.20
C PRO A 14 -14.06 -1.57 -12.83
N TYR A 15 -14.14 -0.37 -13.41
CA TYR A 15 -13.23 0.73 -13.05
C TYR A 15 -13.43 1.19 -11.62
N VAL A 16 -14.70 1.35 -11.23
CA VAL A 16 -15.05 1.72 -9.84
C VAL A 16 -14.52 0.66 -8.88
N GLY A 17 -14.70 -0.63 -9.17
CA GLY A 17 -14.22 -1.71 -8.31
C GLY A 17 -12.71 -1.67 -8.08
N ILE A 18 -11.91 -1.47 -9.15
CA ILE A 18 -10.44 -1.37 -9.03
C ILE A 18 -10.05 -0.13 -8.24
N THR A 19 -10.69 1.02 -8.52
CA THR A 19 -10.38 2.27 -7.81
C THR A 19 -10.73 2.15 -6.32
N VAL A 20 -11.86 1.55 -5.98
CA VAL A 20 -12.25 1.29 -4.59
C VAL A 20 -11.23 0.40 -3.89
N LEU A 21 -10.78 -0.68 -4.54
CA LEU A 21 -9.74 -1.55 -3.99
C LEU A 21 -8.46 -0.78 -3.70
N LEU A 22 -8.00 0.05 -4.64
CA LEU A 22 -6.81 0.89 -4.45
C LEU A 22 -6.98 1.85 -3.28
N VAL A 23 -8.12 2.53 -3.19
CA VAL A 23 -8.42 3.46 -2.08
C VAL A 23 -8.41 2.73 -0.73
N ILE A 24 -8.97 1.51 -0.67
CA ILE A 24 -8.95 0.69 0.56
C ILE A 24 -7.50 0.35 0.95
N LEU A 25 -6.65 -0.08 0.01
CA LEU A 25 -5.26 -0.40 0.29
C LEU A 25 -4.47 0.84 0.76
N CYS A 26 -4.66 1.99 0.12
CA CYS A 26 -4.07 3.25 0.55
C CYS A 26 -4.55 3.67 1.95
N TRP A 27 -5.84 3.47 2.24
CA TRP A 27 -6.40 3.79 3.55
C TRP A 27 -5.84 2.88 4.64
N ILE A 28 -5.70 1.58 4.38
CA ILE A 28 -5.09 0.62 5.31
C ILE A 28 -3.62 0.99 5.57
N ASP A 29 -2.86 1.29 4.51
CA ASP A 29 -1.48 1.72 4.64
C ASP A 29 -1.35 2.99 5.48
N TYR A 30 -2.15 4.01 5.18
CA TYR A 30 -2.15 5.24 5.97
C TYR A 30 -2.55 5.01 7.43
N ARG A 31 -3.55 4.16 7.68
CA ARG A 31 -4.09 3.93 9.01
C ARG A 31 -3.14 3.12 9.90
N LEU A 32 -2.49 2.09 9.36
CA LEU A 32 -1.65 1.16 10.10
C LEU A 32 -0.16 1.50 10.05
N TYR A 33 0.28 2.11 8.95
CA TYR A 33 1.70 2.32 8.66
C TYR A 33 2.04 3.78 8.35
N LEU A 34 1.11 4.73 8.56
CA LEU A 34 1.27 6.17 8.24
C LEU A 34 1.70 6.44 6.79
N GLY A 35 1.36 5.55 5.85
CA GLY A 35 1.74 5.67 4.46
C GLY A 35 3.25 5.49 4.21
N VAL A 36 3.92 4.69 5.03
CA VAL A 36 5.35 4.39 4.90
C VAL A 36 5.64 3.49 3.71
N LEU A 37 4.68 2.63 3.34
CA LEU A 37 4.81 1.75 2.19
C LEU A 37 4.72 2.55 0.88
N GLN A 38 5.75 2.42 0.04
CA GLN A 38 5.66 2.95 -1.32
C GLN A 38 4.74 2.09 -2.17
N LEU A 39 3.59 2.67 -2.54
CA LEU A 39 2.58 1.98 -3.33
C LEU A 39 2.83 2.03 -4.85
N ASP A 40 4.01 2.49 -5.28
CA ASP A 40 4.36 2.62 -6.71
C ASP A 40 4.28 1.28 -7.46
N TRP A 41 4.59 0.19 -6.78
CA TRP A 41 4.49 -1.15 -7.34
C TRP A 41 3.02 -1.55 -7.68
N ILE A 42 2.01 -0.95 -7.02
CA ILE A 42 0.58 -1.17 -7.34
C ILE A 42 0.22 -0.54 -8.69
N SER A 43 0.97 0.45 -9.15
CA SER A 43 0.71 1.12 -10.42
C SER A 43 0.72 0.15 -11.60
N VAL A 44 1.62 -0.82 -11.62
CA VAL A 44 1.74 -1.80 -12.71
C VAL A 44 0.49 -2.69 -12.82
N PRO A 45 0.06 -3.43 -11.78
CA PRO A 45 -1.16 -4.22 -11.86
C PRO A 45 -2.41 -3.37 -12.07
N TYR A 46 -2.46 -2.13 -11.55
CA TYR A 46 -3.55 -1.20 -11.78
C TYR A 46 -3.68 -0.82 -13.25
N VAL A 47 -2.58 -0.43 -13.92
CA VAL A 47 -2.57 -0.10 -15.35
C VAL A 47 -2.92 -1.31 -16.20
N LEU A 48 -2.40 -2.49 -15.87
CA LEU A 48 -2.74 -3.75 -16.55
C LEU A 48 -4.23 -4.07 -16.43
N ALA A 49 -4.83 -3.92 -15.26
CA ALA A 49 -6.24 -4.15 -15.07
C ALA A 49 -7.09 -3.19 -15.93
N ILE A 50 -6.74 -1.90 -15.98
CA ILE A 50 -7.41 -0.92 -16.85
C ILE A 50 -7.25 -1.28 -18.34
N ALA A 51 -6.06 -1.67 -18.77
CA ALA A 51 -5.79 -2.10 -20.14
C ALA A 51 -6.66 -3.33 -20.52
N CYS A 52 -6.81 -4.29 -19.60
CA CYS A 52 -7.69 -5.46 -19.78
C CYS A 52 -9.16 -5.06 -19.94
N ILE A 53 -9.66 -4.12 -19.14
CA ILE A 53 -11.05 -3.63 -19.27
C ILE A 53 -11.25 -2.99 -20.64
N ARG A 54 -10.32 -2.11 -21.08
CA ARG A 54 -10.38 -1.48 -22.41
C ARG A 54 -10.31 -2.52 -23.52
N GLY A 55 -9.43 -3.51 -23.42
CA GLY A 55 -9.31 -4.61 -24.36
C GLY A 55 -10.59 -5.44 -24.46
N ALA A 56 -11.21 -5.76 -23.32
CA ALA A 56 -12.48 -6.48 -23.28
C ALA A 56 -13.63 -5.68 -23.93
N GLN A 57 -13.67 -4.36 -23.74
CA GLN A 57 -14.67 -3.48 -24.37
C GLN A 57 -14.46 -3.38 -25.88
N ALA A 58 -13.22 -3.28 -26.35
CA ALA A 58 -12.91 -3.25 -27.78
C ALA A 58 -13.25 -4.59 -28.50
N THR A 59 -13.02 -5.72 -27.80
CA THR A 59 -13.35 -7.05 -28.38
C THR A 59 -14.84 -7.30 -28.51
N LYS A 60 -15.68 -6.71 -27.63
CA LYS A 60 -17.15 -6.81 -27.76
C LYS A 60 -17.73 -6.16 -29.02
N LYS A 61 -17.02 -5.18 -29.59
CA LYS A 61 -17.44 -4.51 -30.82
C LYS A 61 -17.13 -5.31 -32.11
N GLN A 62 -16.27 -6.32 -32.03
CA GLN A 62 -15.86 -7.13 -33.19
C GLN A 62 -16.47 -8.52 -33.08
N HIS A 63 -17.45 -8.78 -33.95
CA HIS A 63 -18.31 -9.99 -33.93
C HIS A 63 -17.58 -11.33 -34.19
N ASN A 64 -16.30 -11.33 -34.63
CA ASN A 64 -15.59 -12.51 -35.15
C ASN A 64 -14.27 -12.81 -34.39
N LYS A 65 -14.17 -12.57 -33.07
CA LYS A 65 -12.90 -12.83 -32.36
C LYS A 65 -12.87 -14.18 -31.66
N PRO A 66 -11.71 -14.84 -31.65
CA PRO A 66 -11.53 -16.13 -31.01
C PRO A 66 -11.76 -16.03 -29.49
N LYS A 67 -12.49 -17.00 -28.94
CA LYS A 67 -12.80 -17.14 -27.50
C LYS A 67 -11.54 -17.08 -26.62
N THR A 68 -10.39 -17.52 -27.15
CA THR A 68 -9.08 -17.49 -26.51
C THR A 68 -8.63 -16.10 -26.09
N LYS A 69 -8.85 -15.05 -26.92
CA LYS A 69 -8.48 -13.68 -26.57
C LYS A 69 -9.26 -13.15 -25.38
N HIS A 70 -10.54 -13.47 -25.32
CA HIS A 70 -11.38 -13.08 -24.17
C HIS A 70 -10.94 -13.78 -22.89
N PHE A 71 -10.63 -15.06 -22.98
CA PHE A 71 -10.11 -15.85 -21.85
C PHE A 71 -8.79 -15.26 -21.30
N ILE A 72 -7.82 -14.95 -22.17
CA ILE A 72 -6.55 -14.32 -21.78
C ILE A 72 -6.79 -12.99 -21.04
N ILE A 73 -7.67 -12.11 -21.57
CA ILE A 73 -7.99 -10.84 -20.93
C ILE A 73 -8.58 -11.05 -19.53
N VAL A 74 -9.48 -12.00 -19.37
CA VAL A 74 -10.08 -12.32 -18.06
C VAL A 74 -9.01 -12.84 -17.10
N CYS A 75 -8.13 -13.75 -17.53
CA CYS A 75 -7.06 -14.28 -16.70
C CYS A 75 -6.08 -13.17 -16.23
N VAL A 76 -5.62 -12.32 -17.14
CA VAL A 76 -4.72 -11.19 -16.80
C VAL A 76 -5.40 -10.22 -15.85
N PHE A 77 -6.67 -9.91 -16.08
CA PHE A 77 -7.45 -9.05 -15.20
C PHE A 77 -7.56 -9.62 -13.78
N THR A 78 -7.94 -10.90 -13.68
CA THR A 78 -8.05 -11.58 -12.38
C THR A 78 -6.71 -11.63 -11.66
N LEU A 79 -5.63 -11.96 -12.38
CA LEU A 79 -4.28 -11.99 -11.83
C LEU A 79 -3.86 -10.60 -11.33
N SER A 80 -4.15 -9.54 -12.07
CA SER A 80 -3.87 -8.16 -11.66
C SER A 80 -4.63 -7.77 -10.39
N LEU A 81 -5.91 -8.18 -10.26
CA LEU A 81 -6.69 -7.90 -9.05
C LEU A 81 -6.16 -8.63 -7.82
N ILE A 82 -5.72 -9.89 -7.97
CA ILE A 82 -5.17 -10.68 -6.87
C ILE A 82 -3.77 -10.18 -6.48
N SER A 83 -2.97 -9.75 -7.45
CA SER A 83 -1.60 -9.28 -7.19
C SER A 83 -1.54 -8.03 -6.33
N MET A 84 -2.56 -7.15 -6.36
CA MET A 84 -2.60 -5.94 -5.54
C MET A 84 -2.63 -6.24 -4.03
N PRO A 85 -3.63 -6.97 -3.48
CA PRO A 85 -3.66 -7.27 -2.05
C PRO A 85 -2.55 -8.24 -1.64
N LEU A 86 -2.18 -9.17 -2.52
CA LEU A 86 -1.08 -10.11 -2.24
C LEU A 86 0.25 -9.37 -2.11
N GLY A 87 0.56 -8.48 -3.05
CA GLY A 87 1.76 -7.65 -2.98
C GLY A 87 1.74 -6.74 -1.75
N PHE A 88 0.59 -6.12 -1.43
CA PHE A 88 0.45 -5.36 -0.19
C PHE A 88 0.79 -6.21 1.04
N TRP A 89 0.30 -7.44 1.10
CA TRP A 89 0.60 -8.37 2.19
C TRP A 89 2.08 -8.75 2.27
N ILE A 90 2.75 -8.97 1.13
CA ILE A 90 4.15 -9.35 1.06
C ILE A 90 5.09 -8.19 1.43
N PHE A 91 4.78 -6.98 0.93
CA PHE A 91 5.66 -5.81 1.07
C PHE A 91 5.33 -4.92 2.27
N ARG A 92 4.28 -5.24 3.05
CA ARG A 92 3.93 -4.46 4.22
C ARG A 92 5.06 -4.44 5.25
N PRO A 93 5.22 -3.35 6.00
CA PRO A 93 6.13 -3.31 7.15
C PRO A 93 5.81 -4.41 8.17
N MET A 94 6.82 -4.90 8.87
CA MET A 94 6.63 -5.90 9.93
C MET A 94 5.93 -5.33 11.15
N PHE A 95 6.19 -4.04 11.43
CA PHE A 95 5.66 -3.34 12.59
C PHE A 95 4.68 -2.25 12.17
N THR A 96 3.48 -2.28 12.74
CA THR A 96 2.54 -1.14 12.68
C THR A 96 3.04 -0.04 13.62
N THR A 97 2.48 1.17 13.48
CA THR A 97 2.80 2.28 14.39
C THR A 97 2.52 1.97 15.86
N GLU A 98 1.44 1.25 16.14
CA GLU A 98 1.07 0.81 17.49
C GLU A 98 2.08 -0.19 18.05
N GLN A 99 2.45 -1.22 17.27
CA GLN A 99 3.46 -2.21 17.66
C GLN A 99 4.85 -1.59 17.87
N ALA A 100 5.22 -0.62 17.03
CA ALA A 100 6.44 0.13 17.21
C ALA A 100 6.43 0.91 18.52
N ARG A 101 5.33 1.59 18.83
CA ARG A 101 5.14 2.30 20.09
C ARG A 101 5.22 1.37 21.30
N GLU A 102 4.52 0.24 21.27
CA GLU A 102 4.56 -0.76 22.36
C GLU A 102 5.98 -1.27 22.59
N LYS A 103 6.72 -1.56 21.52
CA LYS A 103 8.11 -2.01 21.60
C LYS A 103 9.02 -0.95 22.22
N LEU A 104 8.84 0.33 21.89
CA LEU A 104 9.59 1.43 22.50
C LEU A 104 9.26 1.59 23.99
N VAL A 105 8.01 1.49 24.38
CA VAL A 105 7.60 1.56 25.80
C VAL A 105 8.17 0.40 26.59
N GLN A 106 8.21 -0.81 26.06
CA GLN A 106 8.82 -1.97 26.70
C GLN A 106 10.33 -1.83 26.94
N ASN A 107 11.02 -1.01 26.15
CA ASN A 107 12.46 -0.73 26.31
C ASN A 107 12.74 0.49 27.23
N GLU A 108 11.86 0.75 28.22
CA GLU A 108 12.03 1.79 29.25
C GLU A 108 12.03 3.24 28.72
N ILE A 109 11.51 3.49 27.53
CA ILE A 109 11.32 4.85 27.04
C ILE A 109 10.05 5.41 27.67
N ILE A 110 10.22 6.34 28.61
CA ILE A 110 9.22 6.69 29.63
C ILE A 110 7.95 7.34 29.07
N GLN A 111 8.02 8.09 27.98
CA GLN A 111 6.85 8.68 27.32
C GLN A 111 7.07 8.78 25.83
N VAL A 112 6.22 8.13 25.08
CA VAL A 112 6.17 8.22 23.61
C VAL A 112 4.88 8.93 23.24
N HIS A 113 4.97 10.11 22.64
CA HIS A 113 3.83 10.83 22.10
C HIS A 113 3.36 10.26 20.75
N SER A 114 2.37 10.87 20.14
CA SER A 114 1.82 10.44 18.87
C SER A 114 2.91 10.33 17.80
N SER A 115 2.88 9.22 17.04
CA SER A 115 3.82 9.02 15.94
C SER A 115 3.57 9.98 14.78
N GLU A 116 4.64 10.56 14.23
CA GLU A 116 4.62 11.29 12.99
C GLU A 116 5.33 10.49 11.89
N ARG A 117 4.97 10.75 10.64
CA ARG A 117 5.64 10.14 9.50
C ARG A 117 7.03 10.75 9.33
N ALA A 118 8.05 9.92 9.40
CA ALA A 118 9.39 10.33 9.04
C ALA A 118 9.66 10.07 7.56
N TYR A 119 10.04 11.10 6.86
CA TYR A 119 10.64 10.98 5.52
C TYR A 119 12.16 10.77 5.59
N ALA A 120 12.69 10.24 6.69
CA ALA A 120 14.10 9.92 6.75
C ALA A 120 14.35 8.67 5.91
N THR A 121 14.92 8.86 4.74
CA THR A 121 15.45 7.78 3.91
C THR A 121 16.66 7.19 4.62
N MET A 122 16.44 6.15 5.43
CA MET A 122 17.54 5.31 5.85
C MET A 122 17.69 4.19 4.80
N PRO A 123 18.90 3.94 4.28
CA PRO A 123 19.15 2.79 3.43
C PRO A 123 18.92 1.55 4.28
N SER A 124 17.78 0.91 4.12
CA SER A 124 17.54 -0.40 4.69
C SER A 124 18.35 -1.41 3.89
N GLU A 125 19.23 -2.17 4.54
CA GLU A 125 19.94 -3.30 3.94
C GLU A 125 18.98 -4.44 3.56
N SER A 126 17.75 -4.36 4.00
CA SER A 126 16.70 -5.30 3.68
C SER A 126 16.25 -5.16 2.21
N PRO A 127 16.01 -6.28 1.48
CA PRO A 127 15.40 -6.24 0.16
C PRO A 127 14.04 -5.55 0.13
N LEU A 128 13.35 -5.46 1.26
CA LEU A 128 12.11 -4.69 1.44
C LEU A 128 12.34 -3.18 1.48
N GLY A 129 13.58 -2.71 1.77
CA GLY A 129 13.92 -1.29 1.83
C GLY A 129 13.72 -0.53 0.53
N LYS A 130 13.59 -1.23 -0.61
CA LYS A 130 13.21 -0.62 -1.90
C LYS A 130 11.76 -0.14 -1.92
N PHE A 131 10.89 -0.74 -1.09
CA PHE A 131 9.46 -0.45 -1.02
C PHE A 131 9.09 0.33 0.24
N ILE A 132 10.00 0.38 1.23
CA ILE A 132 9.82 1.06 2.51
C ILE A 132 11.03 1.98 2.68
N GLN A 133 10.88 3.24 2.33
CA GLN A 133 11.97 4.24 2.36
C GLN A 133 11.84 5.23 3.54
N SER A 134 10.84 5.05 4.38
CA SER A 134 10.59 5.91 5.52
C SER A 134 10.31 5.07 6.77
N GLY A 135 10.63 5.62 7.93
CA GLY A 135 10.32 5.01 9.21
C GLY A 135 9.31 5.83 10.02
N TYR A 136 9.17 5.48 11.27
CA TYR A 136 8.33 6.22 12.21
C TYR A 136 9.19 7.15 13.06
N LEU A 137 8.72 8.37 13.25
CA LEU A 137 9.28 9.30 14.23
C LEU A 137 8.38 9.34 15.46
N PHE A 138 8.99 9.17 16.60
CA PHE A 138 8.31 9.27 17.89
C PHE A 138 8.97 10.37 18.73
N PRO A 139 8.29 11.49 18.99
CA PRO A 139 8.70 12.39 20.03
C PRO A 139 8.67 11.65 21.38
N ALA A 140 9.76 11.68 22.11
CA ALA A 140 9.91 10.96 23.36
C ALA A 140 10.65 11.80 24.39
N ILE A 141 10.49 11.46 25.66
CA ILE A 141 11.23 12.07 26.77
C ILE A 141 12.22 11.03 27.29
N LYS A 142 13.50 11.40 27.30
CA LYS A 142 14.56 10.58 27.89
C LYS A 142 14.42 10.50 29.40
N THR A 143 15.10 9.53 30.01
CA THR A 143 15.16 9.36 31.48
C THR A 143 15.74 10.57 32.22
N ASP A 144 16.53 11.41 31.53
CA ASP A 144 17.06 12.66 32.05
C ASP A 144 16.10 13.86 31.92
N GLY A 145 14.87 13.64 31.42
CA GLY A 145 13.85 14.65 31.21
C GLY A 145 14.00 15.47 29.92
N ARG A 146 14.99 15.19 29.08
CA ARG A 146 15.17 15.90 27.82
C ARG A 146 14.24 15.36 26.75
N GLN A 147 13.68 16.27 25.96
CA GLN A 147 12.93 15.89 24.77
C GLN A 147 13.90 15.45 23.67
N ALA A 148 13.58 14.37 23.01
CA ALA A 148 14.33 13.85 21.87
C ALA A 148 13.39 13.13 20.92
N THR A 149 13.82 12.94 19.69
CA THR A 149 13.06 12.21 18.68
C THR A 149 13.71 10.85 18.45
N ILE A 150 12.87 9.82 18.40
CA ILE A 150 13.29 8.45 18.08
C ILE A 150 12.89 8.16 16.64
N PHE A 151 13.84 7.64 15.87
CA PHE A 151 13.58 6.99 14.61
C PHE A 151 13.38 5.49 14.84
N PHE A 152 12.31 4.93 14.30
CA PHE A 152 12.02 3.50 14.34
C PHE A 152 11.92 2.95 12.92
N ASP A 153 12.70 1.92 12.62
CA ASP A 153 12.64 1.21 11.35
C ASP A 153 11.50 0.17 11.40
N PRO A 154 10.44 0.35 10.59
CA PRO A 154 9.29 -0.56 10.61
C PRO A 154 9.58 -1.93 10.00
N VAL A 155 10.73 -2.14 9.36
CA VAL A 155 11.14 -3.41 8.76
C VAL A 155 11.92 -4.27 9.74
N SER A 156 13.00 -3.72 10.30
CA SER A 156 13.87 -4.44 11.23
C SER A 156 13.39 -4.37 12.68
N GLY A 157 12.57 -3.37 13.01
CA GLY A 157 12.19 -3.05 14.38
C GLY A 157 13.33 -2.47 15.21
N SER A 158 14.43 -2.04 14.57
CA SER A 158 15.50 -1.29 15.20
C SER A 158 15.10 0.17 15.40
N TRP A 159 15.68 0.81 16.39
CA TRP A 159 15.42 2.21 16.68
C TRP A 159 16.69 2.93 17.11
N SER A 160 16.73 4.23 16.89
CA SER A 160 17.84 5.10 17.28
C SER A 160 17.33 6.47 17.69
N TRP A 161 18.07 7.11 18.61
CA TRP A 161 17.84 8.51 18.92
C TRP A 161 18.33 9.38 17.77
N LEU A 162 17.49 10.28 17.29
CA LEU A 162 17.93 11.38 16.46
C LEU A 162 18.52 12.44 17.40
N VAL A 163 19.80 12.71 17.23
CA VAL A 163 20.48 13.78 17.96
C VAL A 163 20.11 15.09 17.26
N GLU A 164 19.45 15.99 17.99
CA GLU A 164 19.36 17.39 17.59
C GLU A 164 20.67 18.12 17.87
#